data_456c1e63a1be1373d4812ef12501da34
#
_entry.id   456c1e63a1be1373d4812ef12501da34
#
_cell.length_a   1.000
_cell.length_b   1.000
_cell.length_c   1.000
_cell.angle_alpha   90.00
_cell.angle_beta   90.00
_cell.angle_gamma   90.00
#
_symmetry.space_group_name_H-M   'P 1'
#
loop_
_entity.id
_entity.type
_entity.pdbx_description
1 polymer ?
#
loop_
_entity_poly.entity_id
_entity_poly.type
_entity_poly.pdbx_seq_one_letter_code
_entity_poly.pdbx_strand_id
1 'polypeptide(L)'
;MKPVCLVLGAGAGIGGTVAKKFALEGYHSCLCRRSDQDGLNRLVSNIEEKGGSATGYLINAIEENVLEDLILNIEKDLGPIE
;
A
#
# COMPACT_ATOMS: atom_id res chain seq x y z
N MET A 1 15.77 6.21 4.81
CA MET A 1 14.30 6.04 4.82
C MET A 1 13.82 5.88 3.39
N LYS A 2 12.98 4.89 3.14
CA LYS A 2 12.43 4.66 1.80
C LYS A 2 11.33 5.68 1.50
N PRO A 3 11.25 6.19 0.26
CA PRO A 3 10.07 6.96 -0.13
C PRO A 3 8.84 6.06 -0.08
N VAL A 4 7.69 6.67 0.17
CA VAL A 4 6.43 5.95 0.34
C VAL A 4 5.54 6.18 -0.86
N CYS A 5 4.95 5.12 -1.42
CA CYS A 5 3.91 5.24 -2.43
C CYS A 5 2.60 4.69 -1.88
N LEU A 6 1.50 5.29 -2.29
CA LEU A 6 0.16 4.89 -1.88
C LEU A 6 -0.57 4.33 -3.10
N VAL A 7 -1.03 3.08 -2.99
CA VAL A 7 -1.76 2.41 -4.07
C VAL A 7 -3.18 2.14 -3.61
N LEU A 8 -4.15 2.78 -4.25
CA LEU A 8 -5.57 2.59 -3.97
C LEU A 8 -6.13 1.49 -4.86
N GLY A 9 -6.95 0.64 -4.26
CA GLY A 9 -7.54 -0.48 -5.00
C GLY A 9 -6.55 -1.58 -5.31
N ALA A 10 -5.54 -1.75 -4.47
CA ALA A 10 -4.50 -2.78 -4.66
C ALA A 10 -5.11 -4.17 -4.62
N GLY A 11 -4.99 -4.89 -5.72
CA GLY A 11 -5.50 -6.24 -5.84
C GLY A 11 -4.57 -7.09 -6.68
N ALA A 12 -5.08 -8.21 -7.16
CA ALA A 12 -4.32 -9.13 -8.01
C ALA A 12 -4.13 -8.60 -9.44
N GLY A 13 -4.81 -7.53 -9.79
CA GLY A 13 -4.76 -6.94 -11.12
C GLY A 13 -3.69 -5.85 -11.25
N ILE A 14 -4.04 -4.79 -11.98
CA ILE A 14 -3.11 -3.69 -12.30
C ILE A 14 -2.53 -3.04 -11.06
N GLY A 15 -3.36 -2.78 -10.04
CA GLY A 15 -2.90 -2.15 -8.80
C GLY A 15 -1.83 -2.96 -8.09
N GLY A 16 -1.99 -4.30 -8.05
CA GLY A 16 -1.00 -5.18 -7.44
C GLY A 16 0.32 -5.17 -8.19
N THR A 17 0.27 -5.16 -9.52
CA THR A 17 1.47 -5.10 -10.35
C THR A 17 2.24 -3.80 -10.13
N VAL A 18 1.54 -2.67 -10.08
CA VAL A 18 2.15 -1.37 -9.83
C VAL A 18 2.82 -1.35 -8.46
N ALA A 19 2.12 -1.85 -7.44
CA ALA A 19 2.66 -1.89 -6.08
C ALA A 19 3.94 -2.70 -6.00
N LYS A 20 3.98 -3.87 -6.65
CA LYS A 20 5.18 -4.71 -6.68
C LYS A 20 6.34 -4.01 -7.36
N LYS A 21 6.08 -3.34 -8.46
CA LYS A 21 7.11 -2.64 -9.21
C LYS A 21 7.74 -1.53 -8.37
N PHE A 22 6.93 -0.69 -7.75
CA PHE A 22 7.46 0.39 -6.91
C PHE A 22 8.23 -0.15 -5.70
N ALA A 23 7.75 -1.23 -5.10
CA ALA A 23 8.46 -1.85 -3.97
C ALA A 23 9.85 -2.33 -4.38
N LEU A 24 9.96 -2.93 -5.58
CA LEU A 24 11.25 -3.40 -6.08
C LEU A 24 12.18 -2.26 -6.46
N GLU A 25 11.64 -1.08 -6.73
CA GLU A 25 12.44 0.11 -7.02
C GLU A 25 12.83 0.91 -5.77
N GLY A 26 12.57 0.37 -4.59
CA GLY A 26 13.00 0.97 -3.34
C GLY A 26 11.95 1.77 -2.59
N TYR A 27 10.70 1.76 -3.07
CA TYR A 27 9.60 2.41 -2.37
C TYR A 27 9.02 1.49 -1.30
N HIS A 28 8.50 2.09 -0.23
CA HIS A 28 7.63 1.36 0.68
C HIS A 28 6.21 1.52 0.16
N SER A 29 5.58 0.42 -0.23
CA SER A 29 4.25 0.45 -0.84
C SER A 29 3.16 0.33 0.22
N CYS A 30 2.29 1.34 0.31
CA CYS A 30 1.11 1.31 1.16
C CYS A 30 -0.08 0.91 0.30
N LEU A 31 -0.65 -0.26 0.57
CA LEU A 31 -1.66 -0.89 -0.27
C LEU A 31 -3.02 -0.79 0.39
N CYS A 32 -3.98 -0.20 -0.31
CA CYS A 32 -5.33 -0.03 0.21
C CYS A 32 -6.33 -0.86 -0.58
N ARG A 33 -7.15 -1.63 0.13
CA ARG A 33 -8.27 -2.36 -0.47
C ARG A 33 -9.50 -2.14 0.39
N ARG A 34 -10.68 -2.21 -0.26
CA ARG A 34 -11.95 -2.05 0.44
C ARG A 34 -12.38 -3.35 1.13
N SER A 35 -12.00 -4.48 0.57
CA SER A 35 -12.37 -5.80 1.08
C SER A 35 -11.28 -6.82 0.74
N ASP A 36 -11.48 -8.06 1.16
CA ASP A 36 -10.56 -9.17 0.89
C ASP A 36 -9.22 -9.02 1.62
N GLN A 37 -9.29 -9.08 2.95
CA GLN A 37 -8.10 -9.01 3.80
C GLN A 37 -7.07 -10.08 3.44
N ASP A 38 -7.51 -11.30 3.13
CA ASP A 38 -6.61 -12.40 2.79
C ASP A 38 -5.82 -12.12 1.51
N GLY A 39 -6.49 -11.56 0.49
CA GLY A 39 -5.82 -11.17 -0.74
C GLY A 39 -4.81 -10.05 -0.52
N LEU A 40 -5.16 -9.09 0.33
CA LEU A 40 -4.26 -8.01 0.69
C LEU A 40 -3.02 -8.54 1.41
N ASN A 41 -3.21 -9.44 2.37
CA ASN A 41 -2.10 -10.06 3.11
C ASN A 41 -1.18 -10.86 2.17
N ARG A 42 -1.75 -11.58 1.20
CA ARG A 42 -0.94 -12.32 0.22
C ARG A 42 -0.12 -11.39 -0.65
N LEU A 43 -0.68 -10.25 -1.04
CA LEU A 43 0.05 -9.29 -1.85
C LEU A 43 1.22 -8.69 -1.07
N VAL A 44 1.01 -8.32 0.18
CA VAL A 44 2.08 -7.82 1.05
C VAL A 44 3.18 -8.87 1.20
N SER A 45 2.80 -10.13 1.46
CA SER A 45 3.76 -11.23 1.60
C SER A 45 4.58 -11.45 0.33
N ASN A 46 3.93 -11.39 -0.83
CA ASN A 46 4.62 -11.54 -2.12
C ASN A 46 5.67 -10.45 -2.32
N ILE A 47 5.35 -9.22 -1.96
CA ILE A 47 6.29 -8.11 -2.08
C ILE A 47 7.48 -8.33 -1.14
N GLU A 48 7.22 -8.71 0.10
CA GLU A 48 8.26 -8.94 1.08
C GLU A 48 9.18 -10.10 0.71
N GLU A 49 8.62 -11.17 0.16
CA GLU A 49 9.40 -12.32 -0.31
C GLU A 49 10.38 -11.96 -1.43
N LYS A 50 10.07 -10.93 -2.20
CA LYS A 50 10.93 -10.47 -3.29
C LYS A 50 11.89 -9.37 -2.86
N GLY A 51 11.97 -9.10 -1.57
CA GLY A 51 12.90 -8.11 -1.03
C GLY A 51 12.36 -6.69 -0.95
N GLY A 52 11.09 -6.48 -1.28
CA GLY A 52 10.44 -5.19 -1.15
C GLY A 52 9.86 -4.99 0.24
N SER A 53 9.22 -3.84 0.46
CA SER A 53 8.48 -3.60 1.69
C SER A 53 7.09 -3.04 1.38
N ALA A 54 6.12 -3.43 2.18
CA ALA A 54 4.73 -3.02 1.97
C ALA A 54 3.94 -3.10 3.27
N THR A 55 2.90 -2.28 3.36
CA THR A 55 1.92 -2.34 4.45
C THR A 55 0.53 -2.34 3.84
N GLY A 56 -0.33 -3.23 4.32
CA GLY A 56 -1.70 -3.32 3.84
C GLY A 56 -2.68 -2.59 4.74
N TYR A 57 -3.66 -1.92 4.14
CA TYR A 57 -4.73 -1.22 4.84
C TYR A 57 -6.07 -1.63 4.25
N LEU A 58 -6.96 -2.14 5.09
CA LEU A 58 -8.31 -2.49 4.66
C LEU A 58 -9.23 -1.31 4.99
N ILE A 59 -9.47 -0.45 4.02
CA ILE A 59 -10.27 0.76 4.20
C ILE A 59 -11.18 0.99 3.00
N ASN A 60 -12.25 1.75 3.23
CA ASN A 60 -13.10 2.23 2.15
C ASN A 60 -12.62 3.63 1.73
N ALA A 61 -11.76 3.66 0.72
CA ALA A 61 -11.14 4.91 0.25
C ALA A 61 -12.13 5.88 -0.40
N ILE A 62 -13.37 5.45 -0.63
CA ILE A 62 -14.42 6.34 -1.14
C ILE A 62 -14.87 7.32 -0.04
N GLU A 63 -14.75 6.92 1.21
CA GLU A 63 -15.08 7.80 2.32
C GLU A 63 -13.95 8.81 2.52
N GLU A 64 -14.28 10.07 2.31
CA GLU A 64 -13.32 11.16 2.27
C GLU A 64 -12.45 11.26 3.52
N ASN A 65 -13.07 11.24 4.69
CA ASN A 65 -12.34 11.38 5.95
C ASN A 65 -11.41 10.20 6.23
N VAL A 66 -11.80 9.00 5.82
CA VAL A 66 -11.01 7.79 6.02
C VAL A 66 -9.70 7.89 5.26
N LEU A 67 -9.75 8.33 4.00
CA LEU A 67 -8.56 8.47 3.18
C LEU A 67 -7.63 9.57 3.70
N GLU A 68 -8.19 10.71 4.09
CA GLU A 68 -7.40 11.81 4.65
C GLU A 68 -6.68 11.39 5.92
N ASP A 69 -7.38 10.71 6.83
CA ASP A 69 -6.79 10.22 8.08
C ASP A 69 -5.68 9.21 7.80
N LEU A 70 -5.88 8.32 6.82
CA LEU A 70 -4.87 7.35 6.45
C LEU A 70 -3.61 8.03 5.92
N ILE A 71 -3.75 9.01 5.04
CA ILE A 71 -2.62 9.74 4.48
C ILE A 71 -1.83 10.42 5.59
N LEU A 72 -2.51 11.08 6.52
CA LEU A 72 -1.85 11.74 7.65
C LEU A 72 -1.10 10.75 8.53
N ASN A 73 -1.70 9.59 8.80
CA ASN A 73 -1.05 8.56 9.61
C ASN A 73 0.17 7.97 8.92
N ILE A 74 0.09 7.73 7.61
CA ILE A 74 1.21 7.23 6.83
C ILE A 74 2.36 8.23 6.85
N GLU A 75 2.08 9.50 6.63
CA GLU A 75 3.12 10.52 6.61
C GLU A 75 3.76 10.69 7.98
N LYS A 76 2.98 10.55 9.04
CA LYS A 76 3.49 10.64 10.40
C LYS A 76 4.40 9.46 10.75
N ASP A 77 3.99 8.25 10.37
CA ASP A 77 4.67 7.01 10.78
C ASP A 77 5.79 6.59 9.84
N LEU A 78 5.62 6.81 8.54
CA LEU A 78 6.52 6.29 7.50
C LEU A 78 7.24 7.37 6.71
N GLY A 79 6.76 8.58 6.75
CA GLY A 79 7.34 9.69 6.01
C GLY A 79 6.47 10.18 4.86
N PRO A 80 6.94 11.19 4.11
CA PRO A 80 6.16 11.80 3.03
C PRO A 80 5.81 10.79 1.93
N ILE A 81 4.59 10.90 1.42
CA ILE A 81 4.16 10.11 0.26
C ILE A 81 4.67 10.80 -0.99
N GLU A 82 5.28 10.03 -1.87
CA GLU A 82 5.86 10.55 -3.11
C GLU A 82 5.24 9.93 -4.36
#